data_a02905ec0088dd9b6308e767015e8c25
#
_entry.id   a02905ec0088dd9b6308e767015e8c25
#
_cell.length_a   1.000
_cell.length_b   1.000
_cell.length_c   1.000
_cell.angle_alpha   90.00
_cell.angle_beta   90.00
_cell.angle_gamma   90.00
#
_symmetry.space_group_name_H-M   'P 1'
#
loop_
_entity.id
_entity.type
_entity.pdbx_description
1 polymer ?
#
loop_
_entity_poly.entity_id
_entity_poly.type
_entity_poly.pdbx_seq_one_letter_code
_entity_poly.pdbx_strand_id
1 'polypeptide(L)'
;MDFADLQTFRAVVEHGGISAAARRLHRVQSSVSARLAALEAQLGVPLFERLGRRLQLTPEGQRLYERSAPVVSELLALRQAMQRPQCPDRLRLGAMESTAAAR
;
A
#
# COMPACT_ATOMS: atom_id res chain seq x y z
N MET A 1 2.62 -9.81 -5.60
CA MET A 1 2.62 -8.54 -4.84
C MET A 1 1.20 -8.24 -4.41
N ASP A 2 1.01 -8.06 -3.12
CA ASP A 2 -0.30 -7.72 -2.60
C ASP A 2 -0.25 -6.35 -1.92
N PHE A 3 -1.38 -5.94 -1.36
CA PHE A 3 -1.48 -4.64 -0.73
C PHE A 3 -0.53 -4.49 0.46
N ALA A 4 -0.37 -5.56 1.24
CA ALA A 4 0.54 -5.52 2.38
C ALA A 4 1.99 -5.34 1.93
N ASP A 5 2.36 -5.94 0.81
CA ASP A 5 3.69 -5.75 0.24
C ASP A 5 3.91 -4.31 -0.16
N LEU A 6 2.93 -3.70 -0.84
CA LEU A 6 3.02 -2.30 -1.24
C LEU A 6 3.08 -1.38 -0.02
N GLN A 7 2.26 -1.64 0.99
CA GLN A 7 2.28 -0.82 2.20
C GLN A 7 3.64 -0.89 2.89
N THR A 8 4.23 -2.09 2.96
CA THR A 8 5.54 -2.26 3.57
C THR A 8 6.60 -1.50 2.79
N PHE A 9 6.59 -1.64 1.47
CA PHE A 9 7.54 -0.93 0.61
C PHE A 9 7.41 0.58 0.79
N ARG A 10 6.19 1.09 0.71
CA ARG A 10 5.95 2.52 0.82
C ARG A 10 6.33 3.05 2.21
N ALA A 11 6.09 2.28 3.26
CA ALA A 11 6.46 2.68 4.61
C ALA A 11 7.98 2.85 4.73
N VAL A 12 8.74 1.93 4.12
CA VAL A 12 10.21 2.03 4.15
C VAL A 12 10.66 3.29 3.43
N VAL A 13 10.06 3.60 2.28
CA VAL A 13 10.40 4.82 1.54
C VAL A 13 10.04 6.06 2.34
N GLU A 14 8.84 6.10 2.90
CA GLU A 14 8.31 7.30 3.54
C GLU A 14 8.94 7.58 4.89
N HIS A 15 9.33 6.55 5.60
CA HIS A 15 9.89 6.71 6.95
C HIS A 15 11.42 6.60 6.97
N GLY A 16 12.02 6.42 5.82
CA GLY A 16 13.46 6.53 5.70
C GLY A 16 14.26 5.30 6.09
N GLY A 17 13.62 4.15 6.24
CA GLY A 17 14.37 2.93 6.53
C GLY A 17 13.50 1.82 7.09
N ILE A 18 14.12 0.64 7.20
CA ILE A 18 13.44 -0.57 7.66
C ILE A 18 13.02 -0.46 9.12
N SER A 19 13.91 0.09 9.95
CA SER A 19 13.67 0.21 11.38
C SER A 19 12.44 1.09 11.67
N ALA A 20 12.39 2.25 11.04
CA ALA A 20 11.27 3.18 11.23
C ALA A 20 9.97 2.60 10.66
N ALA A 21 10.06 1.95 9.50
CA ALA A 21 8.89 1.31 8.91
C ALA A 21 8.35 0.20 9.81
N ALA A 22 9.23 -0.59 10.39
CA ALA A 22 8.82 -1.68 11.28
C ALA A 22 8.05 -1.13 12.47
N ARG A 23 8.52 -0.04 13.05
CA ARG A 23 7.81 0.61 14.15
C ARG A 23 6.42 1.07 13.75
N ARG A 24 6.31 1.70 12.58
CA ARG A 24 5.03 2.21 12.10
C ARG A 24 4.05 1.09 11.81
N LEU A 25 4.56 -0.03 11.33
CA LEU A 25 3.72 -1.17 10.96
C LEU A 25 3.50 -2.14 12.13
N HIS A 26 4.11 -1.86 13.27
CA HIS A 26 4.04 -2.73 14.46
C HIS A 26 4.54 -4.14 14.13
N ARG A 27 5.69 -4.20 13.45
CA ARG A 27 6.32 -5.45 13.05
C ARG A 27 7.79 -5.40 13.40
N VAL A 28 8.42 -6.58 13.42
CA VAL A 28 9.86 -6.63 13.65
C VAL A 28 10.61 -6.36 12.34
N GLN A 29 11.85 -5.88 12.46
CA GLN A 29 12.65 -5.50 11.29
C GLN A 29 12.87 -6.65 10.34
N SER A 30 13.14 -7.85 10.88
CA SER A 30 13.38 -9.02 10.04
C SER A 30 12.16 -9.36 9.19
N SER A 31 10.96 -9.15 9.71
CA SER A 31 9.74 -9.36 8.97
C SER A 31 9.62 -8.38 7.81
N VAL A 32 9.93 -7.11 8.05
CA VAL A 32 9.90 -6.08 7.02
C VAL A 32 10.93 -6.39 5.94
N SER A 33 12.16 -6.72 6.34
CA SER A 33 13.23 -7.07 5.39
C SER A 33 12.86 -8.27 4.54
N ALA A 34 12.29 -9.31 5.15
CA ALA A 34 11.90 -10.51 4.42
C ALA A 34 10.82 -10.21 3.39
N ARG A 35 9.85 -9.38 3.76
CA ARG A 35 8.78 -9.00 2.84
C ARG A 35 9.30 -8.20 1.65
N LEU A 36 10.25 -7.29 1.91
CA LEU A 36 10.87 -6.52 0.84
C LEU A 36 11.67 -7.43 -0.10
N ALA A 37 12.43 -8.36 0.46
CA ALA A 37 13.20 -9.29 -0.36
C ALA A 37 12.29 -10.14 -1.24
N ALA A 38 11.18 -10.61 -0.67
CA ALA A 38 10.22 -11.40 -1.44
C ALA A 38 9.59 -10.56 -2.56
N LEU A 39 9.29 -9.30 -2.29
CA LEU A 39 8.73 -8.40 -3.28
C LEU A 39 9.71 -8.18 -4.42
N GLU A 40 10.98 -7.93 -4.10
CA GLU A 40 12.00 -7.77 -5.13
C GLU A 40 12.16 -9.03 -5.97
N ALA A 41 12.08 -10.20 -5.32
CA ALA A 41 12.17 -11.47 -6.06
C ALA A 41 11.00 -11.65 -7.01
N GLN A 42 9.80 -11.28 -6.58
CA GLN A 42 8.61 -11.39 -7.44
C GLN A 42 8.71 -10.47 -8.65
N LEU A 43 9.23 -9.27 -8.46
CA LEU A 43 9.32 -8.30 -9.55
C LEU A 43 10.55 -8.50 -10.41
N GLY A 44 11.55 -9.22 -9.89
CA GLY A 44 12.78 -9.48 -10.64
C GLY A 44 13.71 -8.29 -10.72
N VAL A 45 13.50 -7.26 -9.89
CA VAL A 45 14.36 -6.08 -9.87
C VAL A 45 14.59 -5.63 -8.44
N PRO A 46 15.75 -5.04 -8.13
CA PRO A 46 15.97 -4.47 -6.82
C PRO A 46 15.20 -3.16 -6.67
N LEU A 47 14.58 -2.97 -5.54
CA LEU A 47 13.86 -1.73 -5.25
C LEU A 47 14.68 -0.80 -4.39
N PHE A 48 15.60 -1.37 -3.60
CA PHE A 48 16.52 -0.61 -2.76
C PHE A 48 17.93 -1.11 -2.97
N GLU A 49 18.88 -0.22 -2.74
CA GLU A 49 20.29 -0.62 -2.68
C GLU A 49 20.92 0.03 -1.46
N ARG A 50 21.93 -0.64 -0.92
CA ARG A 50 22.64 -0.14 0.25
C ARG A 50 23.87 0.64 -0.19
N LEU A 51 23.95 1.87 0.30
CA LEU A 51 25.12 2.71 0.13
C LEU A 51 25.67 2.98 1.52
N GLY A 52 26.62 2.14 1.95
CA GLY A 52 27.09 2.17 3.31
C GLY A 52 25.97 1.78 4.27
N ARG A 53 25.63 2.66 5.19
CA ARG A 53 24.54 2.42 6.14
C ARG A 53 23.19 2.90 5.65
N ARG A 54 23.16 3.53 4.49
CA ARG A 54 21.92 4.10 3.97
C ARG A 54 21.27 3.13 3.01
N LEU A 55 19.96 3.16 3.02
CA LEU A 55 19.15 2.43 2.08
C LEU A 55 18.61 3.45 1.07
N GLN A 56 18.92 3.22 -0.18
CA GLN A 56 18.54 4.17 -1.23
C GLN A 56 17.62 3.50 -2.23
N LEU A 57 16.65 4.25 -2.69
CA LEU A 57 15.68 3.76 -3.66
C LEU A 57 16.35 3.67 -5.04
N THR A 58 16.18 2.53 -5.71
CA THR A 58 16.65 2.38 -7.09
C THR A 58 15.70 3.11 -8.04
N PRO A 59 16.10 3.30 -9.31
CA PRO A 59 15.16 3.86 -10.31
C PRO A 59 13.89 3.01 -10.44
N GLU A 60 14.02 1.68 -10.36
CA GLU A 60 12.86 0.79 -10.38
C GLU A 60 11.98 1.00 -9.15
N GLY A 61 12.62 1.16 -7.99
CA GLY A 61 11.88 1.46 -6.76
C GLY A 61 11.17 2.79 -6.83
N GLN A 62 11.82 3.80 -7.40
CA GLN A 62 11.20 5.11 -7.57
C GLN A 62 9.96 5.00 -8.45
N ARG A 63 10.06 4.26 -9.53
CA ARG A 63 8.93 4.06 -10.44
C ARG A 63 7.77 3.35 -9.73
N LEU A 64 8.08 2.31 -8.96
CA LEU A 64 7.05 1.60 -8.22
C LEU A 64 6.38 2.52 -7.20
N TYR A 65 7.18 3.32 -6.50
CA TYR A 65 6.65 4.23 -5.51
C TYR A 65 5.68 5.22 -6.15
N GLU A 66 6.08 5.82 -7.26
CA GLU A 66 5.25 6.81 -7.94
C GLU A 66 3.98 6.20 -8.50
N ARG A 67 4.10 5.04 -9.13
CA ARG A 67 2.95 4.40 -9.77
C ARG A 67 2.01 3.74 -8.78
N SER A 68 2.50 3.37 -7.62
CA SER A 68 1.64 2.75 -6.61
C SER A 68 0.80 3.75 -5.83
N ALA A 69 1.17 5.03 -5.86
CA ALA A 69 0.45 6.04 -5.07
C ALA A 69 -1.05 6.07 -5.38
N PRO A 70 -1.49 6.17 -6.65
CA PRO A 70 -2.93 6.17 -6.92
C PRO A 70 -3.59 4.83 -6.60
N VAL A 71 -2.86 3.72 -6.79
CA VAL A 71 -3.43 2.39 -6.49
C VAL A 71 -3.72 2.26 -5.00
N VAL A 72 -2.77 2.63 -4.16
CA VAL A 72 -2.94 2.56 -2.71
C VAL A 72 -4.04 3.52 -2.26
N SER A 73 -4.05 4.72 -2.81
CA SER A 73 -5.04 5.73 -2.47
C SER A 73 -6.46 5.26 -2.79
N GLU A 74 -6.64 4.68 -3.97
CA GLU A 74 -7.95 4.17 -4.37
C GLU A 74 -8.39 3.00 -3.51
N LEU A 75 -7.47 2.11 -3.18
CA LEU A 75 -7.80 0.96 -2.36
C LEU A 75 -8.21 1.39 -0.95
N LEU A 76 -7.49 2.35 -0.38
CA LEU A 76 -7.85 2.88 0.93
C LEU A 76 -9.19 3.59 0.91
N ALA A 77 -9.47 4.35 -0.15
CA ALA A 77 -10.75 5.03 -0.30
C ALA A 77 -11.89 4.02 -0.39
N LEU A 78 -11.66 2.93 -1.12
CA LEU A 78 -12.66 1.87 -1.24
C LEU A 78 -12.94 1.23 0.11
N ARG A 79 -11.90 0.93 0.87
CA ARG A 79 -12.06 0.33 2.19
C ARG A 79 -12.84 1.26 3.12
N GLN A 80 -12.52 2.53 3.11
CA GLN A 80 -13.22 3.51 3.93
C GLN A 80 -14.69 3.61 3.54
N ALA A 81 -14.98 3.58 2.24
CA ALA A 81 -16.35 3.65 1.77
C ALA A 81 -17.16 2.43 2.25
N MET A 82 -16.52 1.26 2.28
CA MET A 82 -17.21 0.03 2.72
C MET A 82 -17.37 -0.02 4.23
N GLN A 83 -16.46 0.58 4.98
CA GLN A 83 -16.50 0.54 6.45
C GLN A 83 -17.33 1.65 7.04
N ARG A 84 -17.59 2.69 6.28
CA ARG A 84 -18.34 3.85 6.78
C ARG A 84 -19.81 3.52 6.81
N PRO A 85 -20.52 3.81 7.93
CA PRO A 85 -21.97 3.65 7.93
C PRO A 85 -22.56 4.60 6.91
N GLN A 86 -23.33 4.05 6.01
CA GLN A 86 -23.95 4.85 4.97
C GLN A 86 -25.17 5.55 5.51
N CYS A 87 -25.31 6.79 5.15
CA CYS A 87 -26.59 7.43 5.34
C CYS A 87 -27.56 6.76 4.43
N PRO A 88 -28.70 6.33 4.92
CA PRO A 88 -29.70 5.73 4.06
C PRO A 88 -30.25 6.79 3.14
N ASP A 89 -29.92 6.76 2.03
CA ASP A 89 -30.39 7.68 1.03
C ASP A 89 -30.23 7.07 -0.28
N ARG A 90 -30.44 6.50 0.59
CA ARG A 90 -30.08 6.13 -0.09
C ARG A 90 -30.12 5.06 -0.52
N LEU A 91 -30.40 4.95 -0.47
CA LEU A 91 -29.98 4.34 -0.79
C LEU A 91 -30.19 3.46 -1.12
N ARG A 92 -30.80 3.34 -1.16
CA ARG A 92 -30.61 2.99 -1.32
C ARG A 92 -30.66 2.21 -1.88
N LEU A 93 -31.39 2.18 -2.05
CA LEU A 93 -31.13 1.93 -2.38
C LEU A 93 -31.29 1.47 -2.74
N GLY A 94 -32.22 1.38 -3.16
CA GLY A 94 -31.99 1.40 -3.16
C GLY A 94 -32.20 0.99 -3.71
N ALA A 95 -32.88 1.05 -3.76
CA ALA A 95 -32.58 1.13 -3.94
C ALA A 95 -32.61 0.70 -4.74
N MET A 96 -33.13 0.51 -5.15
CA MET A 96 -32.79 0.55 -5.56
C MET A 96 -32.71 0.46 -6.25
N GLU A 97 -33.23 0.52 -6.33
CA GLU A 97 -32.92 0.90 -6.57
C GLU A 97 -32.54 0.78 -7.26
N SER A 98 -33.19 0.77 -7.33
CA SER A 98 -32.65 1.13 -7.62
C SER A 98 -32.40 0.86 -8.33
N THR A 99 -32.67 0.94 -8.19
CA THR A 99 -32.16 1.18 -8.51
C THR A 99 -31.84 0.95 -9.15
N ALA A 100 -32.60 1.10 -9.06
CA ALA A 100 -31.99 1.49 -9.26
C ALA A 100 -31.62 1.39 -9.71
N ALA A 101 -31.99 1.35 -9.52
CA ALA A 101 -31.36 1.75 -9.58
C ALA A 101 -30.93 1.69 -9.94
N ALA A 102 -31.44 1.72 -9.74
CA ALA A 102 -30.82 2.14 -9.70
C ALA A 102 -30.47 2.10 -10.02
N ARG A 103 -30.94 2.22 -9.98
CA ARG A 103 -30.53 2.58 -9.85
C ARG A 103 -30.16 2.54 -10.21
#